data_85dfffb6f70712f7e52421ffe2b1891f
#
_entry.id   85dfffb6f70712f7e52421ffe2b1891f
#
_cell.length_a   1.000
_cell.length_b   1.000
_cell.length_c   1.000
_cell.angle_alpha   90.00
_cell.angle_beta   90.00
_cell.angle_gamma   90.00
#
_symmetry.space_group_name_H-M   'P 1'
#
loop_
_entity.id
_entity.type
_entity.pdbx_description
1 polymer ?
#
loop_
_entity_poly.entity_id
_entity_poly.type
_entity_poly.pdbx_seq_one_letter_code
_entity_poly.pdbx_strand_id
1 'polypeptide(L)'
;PHTDEPLSDGTRARNRKGLLSRKGALRSGIGAAALSIVMLLSGCLSLASLDEKPIDKLTTGEAVIALRLGAAEASAGLPGGTSDNWIVLLDSQGRGQAGHIERGERGDIAWTELGVSYGVQAEDFLTTQEGTQRIPRVGDRSVEYFRFALPDGRIEVISAARGFGIRADIIERDGTMTSVETDDESGGFGLCGSRVLAIMNTEVSQSMKSAALEVYAAQPGGDGSEPEDFSVVVQLDDPAGATPRILAAAPMIPGLRSVQHLYACEGNLLTAPSIQVDDPIGARESSVDAARGTLVLQRWDLSTGQRTVSPVLDEAGNAIHLNEDLDIYGDKAILVGDEYRLISRHGHAFSINLTSGQGRHLFSIPEQVGQGDMVFQVTESGVYFLTDSSSEHAVTLSYRPWDGSESRVVLSTGNLEDYLRVRKLFSGGQRAIESFALRPGWDGGAQ
;
A
#
# COMPACT_ATOMS: atom_id res chain seq x y z
N PRO A 1 25.28 -11.37 42.37
CA PRO A 1 26.71 -11.17 42.34
C PRO A 1 27.09 -10.64 40.97
N HIS A 2 27.60 -9.43 41.04
CA HIS A 2 28.22 -8.71 39.92
C HIS A 2 29.52 -9.39 39.52
N THR A 3 29.80 -9.43 38.21
CA THR A 3 31.19 -9.45 37.73
C THR A 3 31.30 -8.53 36.54
N ASP A 4 32.00 -7.42 36.78
CA ASP A 4 32.53 -6.49 35.77
C ASP A 4 33.70 -7.16 35.05
N GLU A 5 33.83 -6.94 33.73
CA GLU A 5 35.12 -7.08 33.03
C GLU A 5 35.26 -5.94 31.99
N PRO A 6 36.51 -5.48 31.76
CA PRO A 6 36.79 -4.14 31.32
C PRO A 6 37.11 -3.97 29.84
N LEU A 7 36.87 -2.74 29.38
CA LEU A 7 37.26 -2.14 28.10
C LEU A 7 38.76 -2.30 27.80
N SER A 8 39.11 -2.74 26.61
CA SER A 8 40.48 -2.62 26.08
C SER A 8 40.55 -1.57 24.97
N ASP A 9 41.25 -0.53 25.29
CA ASP A 9 41.80 0.56 24.50
C ASP A 9 42.81 0.03 23.46
N GLY A 10 42.72 0.48 22.22
CA GLY A 10 43.60 0.08 21.12
C GLY A 10 43.90 1.20 20.14
N THR A 11 44.61 2.21 20.60
CA THR A 11 45.32 3.24 19.81
C THR A 11 46.43 2.68 18.95
N ARG A 12 46.55 3.05 17.68
CA ARG A 12 47.78 3.24 16.86
C ARG A 12 47.41 3.85 15.51
N ALA A 13 47.79 5.06 15.32
CA ALA A 13 49.05 5.68 14.92
C ALA A 13 49.32 5.68 13.39
N ARG A 14 49.18 6.87 12.90
CA ARG A 14 49.93 7.59 11.84
C ARG A 14 50.84 6.78 10.90
N ASN A 15 50.68 7.02 9.62
CA ASN A 15 51.86 7.30 8.80
C ASN A 15 51.58 8.31 7.68
N ARG A 16 52.45 9.35 7.67
CA ARG A 16 52.59 10.39 6.63
C ARG A 16 53.67 9.93 5.64
N LYS A 17 53.55 10.36 4.42
CA LYS A 17 54.58 10.93 3.52
C LYS A 17 54.45 10.38 2.08
N GLY A 18 54.55 11.33 1.15
CA GLY A 18 54.95 11.05 -0.22
C GLY A 18 54.48 12.15 -1.22
N LEU A 19 55.11 13.36 -1.11
CA LEU A 19 55.17 14.30 -2.23
C LEU A 19 56.02 13.73 -3.36
N LEU A 20 55.57 13.81 -4.60
CA LEU A 20 56.50 14.10 -5.72
C LEU A 20 55.74 14.70 -6.92
N SER A 21 56.20 15.87 -7.24
CA SER A 21 56.00 16.71 -8.44
C SER A 21 56.42 16.01 -9.72
N ARG A 22 55.63 16.21 -10.81
CA ARG A 22 56.23 16.36 -12.14
C ARG A 22 55.39 17.30 -13.04
N LYS A 23 56.07 18.40 -13.40
CA LYS A 23 55.70 19.30 -14.50
C LYS A 23 55.94 18.59 -15.85
N GLY A 24 55.16 18.90 -16.85
CA GLY A 24 55.52 18.64 -18.24
C GLY A 24 54.42 18.75 -19.27
N ALA A 25 54.48 19.80 -20.03
CA ALA A 25 54.15 19.98 -21.44
C ALA A 25 52.70 20.33 -21.86
N LEU A 26 52.58 21.63 -22.11
CA LEU A 26 51.64 22.21 -23.11
C LEU A 26 51.98 21.70 -24.51
N ARG A 27 50.95 21.27 -25.29
CA ARG A 27 50.88 21.59 -26.73
C ARG A 27 49.48 21.31 -27.31
N SER A 28 48.84 22.35 -27.73
CA SER A 28 48.06 22.54 -28.98
C SER A 28 46.95 21.52 -29.32
N GLY A 29 45.68 21.95 -29.22
CA GLY A 29 44.51 21.31 -29.78
C GLY A 29 43.29 22.21 -29.71
N ILE A 30 43.35 23.37 -30.41
CA ILE A 30 42.16 24.20 -30.65
C ILE A 30 41.35 23.50 -31.76
N GLY A 31 40.27 22.86 -31.42
CA GLY A 31 39.43 22.25 -32.43
C GLY A 31 38.21 21.47 -31.94
N ALA A 32 38.05 21.24 -30.63
CA ALA A 32 36.94 20.40 -30.12
C ALA A 32 36.07 21.09 -29.08
N ALA A 33 36.29 22.37 -28.80
CA ALA A 33 35.59 23.09 -27.72
C ALA A 33 34.23 23.70 -28.12
N ALA A 34 33.86 23.68 -29.39
CA ALA A 34 32.63 24.35 -29.83
C ALA A 34 31.40 23.44 -29.84
N LEU A 35 31.55 22.09 -29.82
CA LEU A 35 30.39 21.18 -29.77
C LEU A 35 29.98 20.78 -28.35
N SER A 36 30.87 20.93 -27.38
CA SER A 36 30.56 20.60 -25.97
C SER A 36 29.82 21.72 -25.23
N ILE A 37 29.84 22.93 -25.72
CA ILE A 37 29.17 24.08 -25.10
C ILE A 37 27.68 24.11 -25.45
N VAL A 38 27.24 23.51 -26.55
CA VAL A 38 25.82 23.45 -26.92
C VAL A 38 25.09 22.37 -26.11
N MET A 39 25.78 21.32 -25.63
CA MET A 39 25.15 20.33 -24.72
C MET A 39 25.15 20.74 -23.25
N LEU A 40 25.96 21.72 -22.85
CA LEU A 40 25.95 22.25 -21.47
C LEU A 40 24.94 23.39 -21.27
N LEU A 41 24.38 23.96 -22.34
CA LEU A 41 23.35 24.98 -22.27
C LEU A 41 21.91 24.45 -22.31
N SER A 42 21.72 23.15 -22.60
CA SER A 42 20.44 22.51 -22.46
C SER A 42 20.22 21.86 -21.08
N GLY A 43 21.19 21.97 -20.19
CA GLY A 43 21.14 21.38 -18.83
C GLY A 43 20.73 22.31 -17.69
N CYS A 44 20.44 23.58 -17.97
CA CYS A 44 19.70 24.44 -17.03
C CYS A 44 18.20 24.31 -17.31
N LEU A 45 17.66 23.09 -17.20
CA LEU A 45 16.28 22.93 -16.78
C LEU A 45 16.21 23.59 -15.40
N SER A 46 15.65 24.79 -15.33
CA SER A 46 15.16 25.34 -14.07
C SER A 46 14.42 24.21 -13.41
N LEU A 47 14.86 23.78 -12.24
CA LEU A 47 14.06 22.96 -11.34
C LEU A 47 12.78 23.78 -11.12
N ALA A 48 11.75 23.50 -11.90
CA ALA A 48 10.48 24.15 -11.76
C ALA A 48 9.94 23.62 -10.44
N SER A 49 10.06 24.41 -9.38
CA SER A 49 9.44 24.10 -8.10
C SER A 49 7.96 23.84 -8.34
N LEU A 50 7.41 22.88 -7.62
CA LEU A 50 5.97 22.65 -7.64
C LEU A 50 5.24 23.95 -7.25
N ASP A 51 4.09 24.19 -7.86
CA ASP A 51 3.22 25.33 -7.51
C ASP A 51 2.50 25.02 -6.19
N GLU A 52 3.04 25.57 -5.09
CA GLU A 52 2.44 25.39 -3.77
C GLU A 52 1.14 26.18 -3.64
N LYS A 53 0.09 25.49 -3.27
CA LYS A 53 -1.25 26.06 -3.11
C LYS A 53 -1.87 25.69 -1.78
N PRO A 54 -2.75 26.55 -1.23
CA PRO A 54 -3.67 26.13 -0.20
C PRO A 54 -4.46 24.89 -0.66
N ILE A 55 -4.71 23.96 0.24
CA ILE A 55 -5.34 22.67 -0.09
C ILE A 55 -6.67 22.83 -0.83
N ASP A 56 -7.47 23.83 -0.44
CA ASP A 56 -8.75 24.17 -1.07
C ASP A 56 -8.64 24.73 -2.50
N LYS A 57 -7.42 25.04 -2.95
CA LYS A 57 -7.12 25.56 -4.29
C LYS A 57 -6.42 24.55 -5.19
N LEU A 58 -6.15 23.34 -4.69
CA LEU A 58 -5.66 22.27 -5.55
C LEU A 58 -6.71 21.88 -6.58
N THR A 59 -6.24 21.57 -7.78
CA THR A 59 -7.08 21.05 -8.88
C THR A 59 -6.36 19.91 -9.56
N THR A 60 -7.11 18.95 -10.09
CA THR A 60 -6.50 17.84 -10.83
C THR A 60 -5.86 18.30 -12.14
N GLY A 61 -6.43 19.30 -12.83
CA GLY A 61 -5.87 19.86 -14.07
C GLY A 61 -5.36 18.79 -15.04
N GLU A 62 -4.11 18.96 -15.48
CA GLU A 62 -3.40 18.02 -16.36
C GLU A 62 -2.65 16.92 -15.59
N ALA A 63 -2.81 16.84 -14.29
CA ALA A 63 -2.14 15.83 -13.48
C ALA A 63 -2.55 14.42 -13.91
N VAL A 64 -1.58 13.52 -13.89
CA VAL A 64 -1.74 12.09 -14.21
C VAL A 64 -1.35 11.20 -13.02
N ILE A 65 -0.65 11.77 -12.03
CA ILE A 65 -0.26 11.10 -10.80
C ILE A 65 -0.63 11.98 -9.63
N ALA A 66 -1.21 11.38 -8.60
CA ALA A 66 -1.40 11.97 -7.29
C ALA A 66 -0.54 11.21 -6.27
N LEU A 67 0.21 11.95 -5.44
CA LEU A 67 1.08 11.40 -4.42
C LEU A 67 0.65 11.91 -3.05
N ARG A 68 0.73 11.03 -2.06
CA ARG A 68 0.68 11.41 -0.65
C ARG A 68 2.07 11.26 -0.04
N LEU A 69 2.57 12.34 0.54
CA LEU A 69 3.85 12.39 1.24
C LEU A 69 3.57 12.58 2.72
N GLY A 70 4.14 11.75 3.56
CA GLY A 70 3.96 11.79 4.99
C GLY A 70 5.26 11.55 5.76
N ALA A 71 5.18 11.52 7.08
CA ALA A 71 6.34 11.24 7.92
C ALA A 71 6.84 9.81 7.70
N ALA A 72 8.12 9.64 7.40
CA ALA A 72 8.72 8.32 7.39
C ALA A 72 8.59 7.67 8.78
N GLU A 73 8.30 6.36 8.84
CA GLU A 73 8.07 5.64 10.11
C GLU A 73 9.18 5.85 11.14
N ALA A 74 10.43 5.92 10.70
CA ALA A 74 11.58 6.19 11.58
C ALA A 74 11.52 7.56 12.28
N SER A 75 10.67 8.49 11.82
CA SER A 75 10.54 9.85 12.38
C SER A 75 9.20 10.09 13.09
N ALA A 76 8.23 9.20 12.96
CA ALA A 76 6.86 9.37 13.45
C ALA A 76 6.73 9.41 14.99
N GLY A 77 7.70 8.92 15.73
CA GLY A 77 7.69 8.88 17.20
C GLY A 77 8.68 9.81 17.88
N LEU A 78 9.49 10.58 17.15
CA LEU A 78 10.53 11.43 17.72
C LEU A 78 9.99 12.84 18.05
N PRO A 79 10.36 13.44 19.20
CA PRO A 79 10.08 14.84 19.46
C PRO A 79 10.68 15.72 18.38
N GLY A 80 9.85 16.37 17.57
CA GLY A 80 10.27 17.18 16.42
C GLY A 80 10.15 16.48 15.07
N GLY A 81 9.60 15.27 15.01
CA GLY A 81 9.19 14.63 13.75
C GLY A 81 8.24 15.52 12.95
N THR A 82 8.34 15.49 11.63
CA THR A 82 7.46 16.29 10.78
C THR A 82 6.08 15.64 10.77
N SER A 83 5.09 16.36 11.24
CA SER A 83 3.68 15.98 11.09
C SER A 83 3.05 16.61 9.84
N ASP A 84 3.88 17.17 8.98
CA ASP A 84 3.42 17.88 7.79
C ASP A 84 3.29 16.90 6.64
N ASN A 85 2.07 16.65 6.19
CA ASN A 85 1.78 15.82 5.03
C ASN A 85 1.51 16.70 3.81
N TRP A 86 1.76 16.17 2.64
CA TRP A 86 1.55 16.85 1.38
C TRP A 86 0.78 15.98 0.40
N ILE A 87 -0.08 16.62 -0.35
CA ILE A 87 -0.64 16.06 -1.57
C ILE A 87 0.04 16.73 -2.75
N VAL A 88 0.56 15.91 -3.65
CA VAL A 88 1.25 16.38 -4.85
C VAL A 88 0.56 15.82 -6.08
N LEU A 89 0.25 16.68 -7.02
CA LEU A 89 -0.41 16.35 -8.27
C LEU A 89 0.55 16.66 -9.42
N LEU A 90 1.00 15.63 -10.16
CA LEU A 90 2.00 15.77 -11.22
C LEU A 90 1.42 15.48 -12.61
N ASP A 91 1.80 16.29 -13.59
CA ASP A 91 1.58 16.01 -15.00
C ASP A 91 2.56 14.93 -15.53
N SER A 92 2.41 14.52 -16.78
CA SER A 92 3.29 13.53 -17.42
C SER A 92 4.74 13.98 -17.60
N GLN A 93 5.05 15.23 -17.28
CA GLN A 93 6.41 15.80 -17.32
C GLN A 93 6.99 16.03 -15.92
N GLY A 94 6.28 15.58 -14.87
CA GLY A 94 6.71 15.72 -13.48
C GLY A 94 6.59 17.16 -12.94
N ARG A 95 5.81 18.03 -13.58
CA ARG A 95 5.46 19.36 -13.10
C ARG A 95 4.10 19.29 -12.43
N GLY A 96 3.79 20.20 -11.54
CA GLY A 96 2.46 20.16 -10.94
C GLY A 96 2.29 21.08 -9.74
N GLN A 97 1.40 20.66 -8.87
CA GLN A 97 0.96 21.40 -7.70
C GLN A 97 1.21 20.60 -6.44
N ALA A 98 1.48 21.30 -5.33
CA ALA A 98 1.59 20.70 -4.01
C ALA A 98 0.69 21.44 -3.03
N GLY A 99 -0.05 20.70 -2.21
CA GLY A 99 -0.86 21.25 -1.13
C GLY A 99 -0.49 20.65 0.19
N HIS A 100 -0.27 21.51 1.18
CA HIS A 100 -0.02 21.08 2.55
C HIS A 100 -1.34 20.65 3.20
N ILE A 101 -1.34 19.47 3.82
CA ILE A 101 -2.42 19.00 4.68
C ILE A 101 -1.93 18.93 6.12
N GLU A 102 -2.80 19.33 7.03
CA GLU A 102 -2.50 19.29 8.47
C GLU A 102 -2.27 17.83 8.91
N ARG A 103 -1.80 17.68 10.14
CA ARG A 103 -1.49 16.39 10.77
C ARG A 103 -2.44 15.29 10.32
N GLY A 104 -1.94 14.37 9.54
CA GLY A 104 -2.59 13.11 9.21
C GLY A 104 -1.70 11.98 9.67
N GLU A 105 -2.30 10.94 10.20
CA GLU A 105 -1.65 9.65 10.27
C GLU A 105 -1.51 9.08 8.86
N ARG A 106 -0.75 8.00 8.71
CA ARG A 106 -0.61 7.28 7.44
C ARG A 106 -1.99 7.06 6.81
N GLY A 107 -2.10 7.25 5.51
CA GLY A 107 -3.35 7.05 4.78
C GLY A 107 -3.11 6.82 3.30
N ASP A 108 -4.12 6.31 2.66
CA ASP A 108 -4.10 6.00 1.23
C ASP A 108 -4.64 7.18 0.40
N ILE A 109 -4.42 7.10 -0.89
CA ILE A 109 -4.95 8.03 -1.89
C ILE A 109 -5.63 7.23 -3.00
N ALA A 110 -6.82 7.66 -3.42
CA ALA A 110 -7.54 7.05 -4.51
C ALA A 110 -7.88 8.09 -5.58
N TRP A 111 -7.76 7.70 -6.83
CA TRP A 111 -8.18 8.53 -7.96
C TRP A 111 -9.35 7.86 -8.67
N THR A 112 -10.48 8.51 -8.68
CA THR A 112 -11.70 8.08 -9.36
C THR A 112 -12.01 9.00 -10.55
N GLU A 113 -13.05 8.70 -11.30
CA GLU A 113 -13.57 9.62 -12.32
C GLU A 113 -14.02 10.97 -11.74
N LEU A 114 -14.41 11.00 -10.45
CA LEU A 114 -14.82 12.23 -9.78
C LEU A 114 -13.62 13.11 -9.40
N GLY A 115 -12.46 12.53 -9.12
CA GLY A 115 -11.28 13.23 -8.68
C GLY A 115 -10.38 12.40 -7.76
N VAL A 116 -9.45 13.09 -7.12
CA VAL A 116 -8.48 12.51 -6.18
C VAL A 116 -9.02 12.64 -4.77
N SER A 117 -9.19 11.49 -4.10
CA SER A 117 -9.63 11.42 -2.71
C SER A 117 -8.49 11.06 -1.79
N TYR A 118 -8.42 11.75 -0.66
CA TYR A 118 -7.45 11.53 0.42
C TYR A 118 -8.01 12.06 1.73
N GLY A 119 -7.41 11.71 2.85
CA GLY A 119 -7.94 12.11 4.13
C GLY A 119 -6.88 12.48 5.16
N VAL A 120 -7.31 13.20 6.19
CA VAL A 120 -6.60 13.45 7.44
C VAL A 120 -7.48 12.98 8.60
N GLN A 121 -7.02 13.18 9.82
CA GLN A 121 -7.72 12.66 11.00
C GLN A 121 -9.20 13.08 11.09
N ALA A 122 -9.52 14.35 10.80
CA ALA A 122 -10.87 14.92 11.00
C ALA A 122 -11.65 15.17 9.70
N GLU A 123 -11.04 15.07 8.54
CA GLU A 123 -11.63 15.44 7.25
C GLU A 123 -11.18 14.51 6.13
N ASP A 124 -12.04 14.31 5.16
CA ASP A 124 -11.71 13.83 3.83
C ASP A 124 -11.71 14.97 2.83
N PHE A 125 -11.04 14.76 1.73
CA PHE A 125 -10.92 15.72 0.63
C PHE A 125 -11.21 15.02 -0.68
N LEU A 126 -11.86 15.74 -1.57
CA LEU A 126 -12.04 15.35 -2.96
C LEU A 126 -11.55 16.51 -3.86
N THR A 127 -10.41 16.31 -4.49
CA THR A 127 -9.83 17.28 -5.43
C THR A 127 -10.28 16.95 -6.85
N THR A 128 -10.95 17.90 -7.47
CA THR A 128 -11.50 17.81 -8.84
C THR A 128 -10.80 18.78 -9.78
N GLN A 129 -11.27 18.94 -10.99
CA GLN A 129 -10.80 20.00 -11.89
C GLN A 129 -11.20 21.41 -11.42
N GLU A 130 -12.25 21.53 -10.63
CA GLU A 130 -12.81 22.80 -10.19
C GLU A 130 -12.20 23.29 -8.88
N GLY A 131 -11.62 22.39 -8.08
CA GLY A 131 -11.03 22.69 -6.77
C GLY A 131 -11.12 21.50 -5.84
N THR A 132 -10.85 21.74 -4.56
CA THR A 132 -10.91 20.72 -3.51
C THR A 132 -12.08 20.97 -2.58
N GLN A 133 -12.96 19.99 -2.49
CA GLN A 133 -14.04 19.92 -1.52
C GLN A 133 -13.52 19.30 -0.22
N ARG A 134 -13.89 19.89 0.92
CA ARG A 134 -13.70 19.32 2.27
C ARG A 134 -14.94 18.56 2.67
N ILE A 135 -14.77 17.35 3.17
CA ILE A 135 -15.83 16.45 3.62
C ILE A 135 -15.62 16.21 5.12
N PRO A 136 -16.36 16.88 5.99
CA PRO A 136 -16.22 16.70 7.44
C PRO A 136 -16.56 15.27 7.85
N ARG A 137 -15.78 14.70 8.76
CA ARG A 137 -16.05 13.40 9.36
C ARG A 137 -16.83 13.52 10.65
N VAL A 138 -17.58 12.48 10.94
CA VAL A 138 -18.19 12.30 12.25
C VAL A 138 -17.24 11.48 13.11
N GLY A 139 -16.60 12.12 14.09
CA GLY A 139 -15.59 11.48 14.95
C GLY A 139 -14.17 11.49 14.39
N ASP A 140 -13.20 11.14 15.24
CA ASP A 140 -11.79 11.09 14.89
C ASP A 140 -11.42 9.69 14.40
N ARG A 141 -10.61 9.60 13.36
CA ARG A 141 -9.88 8.37 12.99
C ARG A 141 -8.54 8.34 13.69
N SER A 142 -8.06 7.12 13.98
CA SER A 142 -6.69 6.94 14.43
C SER A 142 -5.75 6.63 13.29
N VAL A 143 -6.04 5.60 12.48
CA VAL A 143 -5.21 5.15 11.35
C VAL A 143 -6.13 4.79 10.19
N GLU A 144 -5.83 5.26 8.99
CA GLU A 144 -6.50 4.80 7.78
C GLU A 144 -5.75 3.58 7.25
N TYR A 145 -6.48 2.48 7.02
CA TYR A 145 -5.92 1.26 6.44
C TYR A 145 -6.01 1.28 4.91
N PHE A 146 -7.18 1.62 4.36
CA PHE A 146 -7.49 1.57 2.92
C PHE A 146 -8.47 2.62 2.49
N ARG A 147 -8.37 2.92 1.19
CA ARG A 147 -9.30 3.75 0.47
C ARG A 147 -9.67 3.10 -0.87
N PHE A 148 -10.88 2.64 -0.98
CA PHE A 148 -11.40 1.94 -2.14
C PHE A 148 -12.18 2.92 -3.04
N ALA A 149 -11.80 2.96 -4.32
CA ALA A 149 -12.62 3.55 -5.37
C ALA A 149 -13.65 2.51 -5.82
N LEU A 150 -14.94 2.74 -5.54
CA LEU A 150 -15.98 1.82 -5.92
C LEU A 150 -16.42 2.04 -7.37
N PRO A 151 -16.83 0.99 -8.11
CA PRO A 151 -17.25 1.11 -9.50
C PRO A 151 -18.46 2.03 -9.74
N ASP A 152 -19.29 2.21 -8.71
CA ASP A 152 -20.44 3.13 -8.75
C ASP A 152 -20.05 4.59 -8.47
N GLY A 153 -18.76 4.86 -8.26
CA GLY A 153 -18.19 6.20 -8.02
C GLY A 153 -18.20 6.65 -6.58
N ARG A 154 -18.67 5.82 -5.64
CA ARG A 154 -18.46 6.04 -4.21
C ARG A 154 -17.02 5.76 -3.82
N ILE A 155 -16.63 6.24 -2.65
CA ILE A 155 -15.32 5.94 -2.04
C ILE A 155 -15.58 5.38 -0.67
N GLU A 156 -15.01 4.22 -0.38
CA GLU A 156 -15.07 3.63 0.94
C GLU A 156 -13.69 3.66 1.60
N VAL A 157 -13.65 4.18 2.83
CA VAL A 157 -12.43 4.38 3.59
C VAL A 157 -12.48 3.53 4.84
N ILE A 158 -11.56 2.60 4.95
CA ILE A 158 -11.43 1.71 6.08
C ILE A 158 -10.36 2.25 7.02
N SER A 159 -10.70 2.40 8.28
CA SER A 159 -9.79 2.92 9.31
C SER A 159 -9.96 2.17 10.63
N ALA A 160 -8.97 2.29 11.51
CA ALA A 160 -9.11 1.84 12.89
C ALA A 160 -10.18 2.65 13.60
N ALA A 161 -11.11 1.97 14.29
CA ALA A 161 -12.00 2.56 15.25
C ALA A 161 -11.34 2.63 16.64
N ARG A 162 -12.01 3.24 17.60
CA ARG A 162 -11.56 3.23 19.00
C ARG A 162 -11.52 1.80 19.54
N GLY A 163 -10.46 1.46 20.26
CA GLY A 163 -10.28 0.10 20.76
C GLY A 163 -9.44 -0.75 19.81
N PHE A 164 -9.92 -1.67 19.12
CA PHE A 164 -9.28 -2.47 18.06
C PHE A 164 -10.26 -2.70 16.90
N GLY A 165 -11.36 -1.94 16.89
CA GLY A 165 -12.40 -2.08 15.91
C GLY A 165 -12.06 -1.47 14.57
N ILE A 166 -13.00 -1.62 13.65
CA ILE A 166 -12.93 -1.11 12.29
C ILE A 166 -14.04 -0.11 12.06
N ARG A 167 -13.72 0.93 11.34
CA ARG A 167 -14.65 1.91 10.84
C ARG A 167 -14.59 1.97 9.33
N ALA A 168 -15.74 1.86 8.69
CA ALA A 168 -15.94 2.12 7.27
C ALA A 168 -16.69 3.45 7.10
N ASP A 169 -16.07 4.42 6.41
CA ASP A 169 -16.69 5.67 6.02
C ASP A 169 -16.97 5.61 4.52
N ILE A 170 -18.23 5.73 4.14
CA ILE A 170 -18.68 5.71 2.76
C ILE A 170 -18.93 7.15 2.33
N ILE A 171 -18.16 7.62 1.36
CA ILE A 171 -18.29 8.93 0.74
C ILE A 171 -19.13 8.76 -0.55
N GLU A 172 -20.31 9.34 -0.54
CA GLU A 172 -21.21 9.34 -1.68
C GLU A 172 -20.73 10.32 -2.76
N ARG A 173 -21.27 10.20 -3.97
CA ARG A 173 -20.91 11.07 -5.10
C ARG A 173 -21.18 12.56 -4.88
N ASP A 174 -22.14 12.88 -4.04
CA ASP A 174 -22.50 14.26 -3.68
C ASP A 174 -21.64 14.82 -2.53
N GLY A 175 -20.68 14.03 -2.02
CA GLY A 175 -19.80 14.38 -0.91
C GLY A 175 -20.45 14.20 0.46
N THR A 176 -21.62 13.58 0.56
CA THR A 176 -22.14 13.15 1.86
C THR A 176 -21.39 11.93 2.36
N MET A 177 -21.34 11.75 3.69
CA MET A 177 -20.62 10.65 4.32
C MET A 177 -21.54 9.90 5.28
N THR A 178 -21.49 8.57 5.19
CA THR A 178 -22.07 7.67 6.20
C THR A 178 -20.97 6.83 6.80
N SER A 179 -21.17 6.37 8.04
CA SER A 179 -20.15 5.60 8.76
C SER A 179 -20.77 4.38 9.42
N VAL A 180 -20.01 3.30 9.38
CA VAL A 180 -20.32 2.03 10.05
C VAL A 180 -19.13 1.66 10.92
N GLU A 181 -19.37 1.24 12.16
CA GLU A 181 -18.30 0.83 13.09
C GLU A 181 -18.56 -0.57 13.62
N THR A 182 -17.49 -1.31 13.89
CA THR A 182 -17.49 -2.58 14.61
C THR A 182 -16.35 -2.59 15.62
N ASP A 183 -16.57 -3.29 16.73
CA ASP A 183 -15.54 -3.46 17.76
C ASP A 183 -14.60 -4.64 17.46
N ASP A 184 -14.72 -5.25 16.27
CA ASP A 184 -14.01 -6.46 15.90
C ASP A 184 -12.81 -6.18 15.01
N GLU A 185 -11.74 -6.97 15.21
CA GLU A 185 -10.55 -6.96 14.38
C GLU A 185 -10.81 -7.65 13.03
N SER A 186 -10.24 -7.09 11.95
CA SER A 186 -10.26 -7.71 10.63
C SER A 186 -8.95 -8.39 10.29
N GLY A 187 -9.06 -9.56 9.68
CA GLY A 187 -7.93 -10.25 9.07
C GLY A 187 -7.56 -9.72 7.68
N GLY A 188 -8.42 -8.91 7.05
CA GLY A 188 -8.18 -8.35 5.72
C GLY A 188 -9.46 -7.84 5.06
N PHE A 189 -9.29 -7.08 3.98
CA PHE A 189 -10.37 -6.44 3.22
C PHE A 189 -10.19 -6.67 1.73
N GLY A 190 -11.24 -6.49 0.97
CA GLY A 190 -11.16 -6.51 -0.47
C GLY A 190 -12.44 -6.10 -1.16
N LEU A 191 -12.29 -5.67 -2.39
CA LEU A 191 -13.39 -5.21 -3.23
C LEU A 191 -14.10 -6.40 -3.88
N CYS A 192 -15.42 -6.47 -3.73
CA CYS A 192 -16.28 -7.48 -4.33
C CYS A 192 -17.43 -6.81 -5.10
N GLY A 193 -17.19 -6.51 -6.37
CA GLY A 193 -18.09 -5.66 -7.14
C GLY A 193 -18.10 -4.22 -6.60
N SER A 194 -19.28 -3.75 -6.17
CA SER A 194 -19.45 -2.44 -5.53
C SER A 194 -19.47 -2.51 -4.00
N ARG A 195 -18.99 -3.60 -3.41
CA ARG A 195 -19.00 -3.84 -1.96
C ARG A 195 -17.59 -4.05 -1.44
N VAL A 196 -17.29 -3.53 -0.26
CA VAL A 196 -16.08 -3.90 0.48
C VAL A 196 -16.43 -5.01 1.46
N LEU A 197 -15.74 -6.13 1.34
CA LEU A 197 -15.89 -7.28 2.22
C LEU A 197 -14.66 -7.41 3.12
N ALA A 198 -14.90 -7.87 4.35
CA ALA A 198 -13.85 -8.22 5.29
C ALA A 198 -13.98 -9.70 5.70
N ILE A 199 -12.86 -10.35 6.00
CA ILE A 199 -12.85 -11.61 6.73
C ILE A 199 -12.42 -11.29 8.16
N MET A 200 -13.28 -11.63 9.12
CA MET A 200 -13.09 -11.35 10.53
C MET A 200 -13.16 -12.63 11.34
N ASN A 201 -12.59 -12.62 12.55
CA ASN A 201 -12.67 -13.72 13.49
C ASN A 201 -13.44 -13.26 14.74
N THR A 202 -14.29 -14.15 15.28
CA THR A 202 -15.17 -13.81 16.41
C THR A 202 -14.55 -14.02 17.79
N GLU A 203 -13.23 -14.26 17.88
CA GLU A 203 -12.53 -14.53 19.15
C GLU A 203 -12.70 -13.39 20.18
N VAL A 204 -12.84 -12.17 19.73
CA VAL A 204 -12.86 -10.97 20.58
C VAL A 204 -14.24 -10.35 20.76
N SER A 205 -15.24 -10.71 19.95
CA SER A 205 -16.58 -10.11 19.98
C SER A 205 -17.69 -11.13 20.24
N GLN A 206 -18.30 -11.01 21.40
CA GLN A 206 -19.44 -11.87 21.76
C GLN A 206 -20.69 -11.56 20.92
N SER A 207 -20.90 -10.31 20.53
CA SER A 207 -22.05 -9.92 19.72
C SER A 207 -21.94 -10.48 18.30
N MET A 208 -20.77 -10.36 17.68
CA MET A 208 -20.50 -10.95 16.37
C MET A 208 -20.56 -12.48 16.41
N LYS A 209 -20.07 -13.12 17.48
CA LYS A 209 -20.14 -14.57 17.66
C LYS A 209 -21.58 -15.07 17.67
N SER A 210 -22.47 -14.39 18.38
CA SER A 210 -23.91 -14.75 18.41
C SER A 210 -24.55 -14.62 17.03
N ALA A 211 -24.27 -13.51 16.33
CA ALA A 211 -24.77 -13.31 14.96
C ALA A 211 -24.17 -14.32 13.96
N ALA A 212 -22.88 -14.66 14.11
CA ALA A 212 -22.22 -15.68 13.29
C ALA A 212 -22.84 -17.07 13.46
N LEU A 213 -23.19 -17.42 14.71
CA LEU A 213 -23.87 -18.70 15.01
C LEU A 213 -25.25 -18.77 14.33
N GLU A 214 -26.02 -17.68 14.36
CA GLU A 214 -27.31 -17.61 13.68
C GLU A 214 -27.17 -17.79 12.16
N VAL A 215 -26.20 -17.11 11.55
CA VAL A 215 -25.90 -17.23 10.12
C VAL A 215 -25.44 -18.64 9.78
N TYR A 216 -24.49 -19.20 10.55
CA TYR A 216 -23.98 -20.55 10.35
C TYR A 216 -25.09 -21.62 10.44
N ALA A 217 -25.96 -21.53 11.44
CA ALA A 217 -27.07 -22.46 11.62
C ALA A 217 -28.11 -22.36 10.46
N ALA A 218 -28.25 -21.21 9.84
CA ALA A 218 -29.16 -20.99 8.70
C ALA A 218 -28.57 -21.44 7.35
N GLN A 219 -27.27 -21.69 7.27
CA GLN A 219 -26.59 -22.07 6.03
C GLN A 219 -26.77 -23.54 5.69
N PRO A 220 -26.84 -23.93 4.40
CA PRO A 220 -27.00 -25.33 3.99
C PRO A 220 -25.90 -26.28 4.49
N GLY A 221 -24.71 -25.77 4.81
CA GLY A 221 -23.57 -26.52 5.32
C GLY A 221 -23.44 -26.54 6.84
N GLY A 222 -24.34 -25.88 7.56
CA GLY A 222 -24.37 -25.91 9.03
C GLY A 222 -24.73 -27.30 9.54
N ASP A 223 -23.82 -27.90 10.29
CA ASP A 223 -24.01 -29.28 10.82
C ASP A 223 -24.70 -29.32 12.20
N GLY A 224 -25.16 -28.14 12.67
CA GLY A 224 -25.78 -27.98 13.99
C GLY A 224 -24.79 -28.02 15.15
N SER A 225 -23.47 -28.05 14.88
CA SER A 225 -22.44 -27.85 15.90
C SER A 225 -22.39 -26.40 16.36
N GLU A 226 -21.90 -26.18 17.58
CA GLU A 226 -21.57 -24.84 18.08
C GLU A 226 -20.03 -24.69 18.14
N PRO A 227 -19.37 -24.23 17.06
CA PRO A 227 -17.94 -23.95 17.10
C PRO A 227 -17.60 -22.96 18.20
N GLU A 228 -16.41 -23.10 18.77
CA GLU A 228 -15.93 -22.16 19.77
C GLU A 228 -15.81 -20.74 19.19
N ASP A 229 -15.27 -20.62 17.96
CA ASP A 229 -15.14 -19.37 17.22
C ASP A 229 -15.38 -19.56 15.74
N PHE A 230 -15.70 -18.45 15.08
CA PHE A 230 -15.99 -18.38 13.66
C PHE A 230 -15.00 -17.46 12.91
N SER A 231 -14.70 -17.84 11.68
CA SER A 231 -14.33 -16.86 10.66
C SER A 231 -15.59 -16.46 9.91
N VAL A 232 -15.79 -15.17 9.70
CA VAL A 232 -16.97 -14.61 9.05
C VAL A 232 -16.58 -13.72 7.87
N VAL A 233 -17.39 -13.75 6.81
CA VAL A 233 -17.31 -12.75 5.75
C VAL A 233 -18.35 -11.69 6.03
N VAL A 234 -17.90 -10.45 6.12
CA VAL A 234 -18.71 -9.32 6.52
C VAL A 234 -18.73 -8.28 5.40
N GLN A 235 -19.90 -7.76 5.08
CA GLN A 235 -20.06 -6.57 4.26
C GLN A 235 -20.04 -5.34 5.17
N LEU A 236 -19.10 -4.42 4.91
CA LEU A 236 -18.90 -3.25 5.74
C LEU A 236 -19.86 -2.10 5.38
N ASP A 237 -20.18 -1.96 4.09
CA ASP A 237 -21.01 -0.91 3.51
C ASP A 237 -22.48 -1.32 3.36
N ASP A 238 -23.07 -2.04 4.31
CA ASP A 238 -24.48 -2.39 4.20
C ASP A 238 -25.37 -1.13 4.30
N PRO A 239 -26.04 -0.74 3.22
CA PRO A 239 -26.89 0.47 3.21
C PRO A 239 -28.12 0.33 4.11
N ALA A 240 -28.46 -0.87 4.58
CA ALA A 240 -29.64 -1.13 5.40
C ALA A 240 -29.39 -1.00 6.92
N GLY A 241 -28.16 -0.85 7.36
CA GLY A 241 -27.84 -0.91 8.77
C GLY A 241 -26.63 -0.11 9.22
N ALA A 242 -26.62 0.26 10.51
CA ALA A 242 -25.49 0.87 11.20
C ALA A 242 -24.43 -0.17 11.64
N THR A 243 -24.65 -1.44 11.36
CA THR A 243 -23.76 -2.55 11.76
C THR A 243 -23.39 -3.40 10.54
N PRO A 244 -22.17 -3.89 10.49
CA PRO A 244 -21.72 -4.76 9.41
C PRO A 244 -22.61 -6.00 9.27
N ARG A 245 -22.88 -6.40 8.03
CA ARG A 245 -23.71 -7.56 7.73
C ARG A 245 -22.87 -8.79 7.53
N ILE A 246 -23.09 -9.84 8.32
CA ILE A 246 -22.47 -11.15 8.10
C ILE A 246 -23.12 -11.82 6.88
N LEU A 247 -22.33 -12.14 5.87
CA LEU A 247 -22.76 -12.83 4.65
C LEU A 247 -22.53 -14.33 4.71
N ALA A 248 -21.46 -14.75 5.38
CA ALA A 248 -21.11 -16.16 5.55
C ALA A 248 -20.35 -16.36 6.85
N ALA A 249 -20.51 -17.53 7.47
CA ALA A 249 -19.82 -17.94 8.66
C ALA A 249 -19.33 -19.39 8.54
N ALA A 250 -18.13 -19.68 9.05
CA ALA A 250 -17.59 -21.03 9.13
C ALA A 250 -16.75 -21.18 10.41
N PRO A 251 -16.60 -22.39 10.97
CA PRO A 251 -15.75 -22.63 12.12
C PRO A 251 -14.34 -22.08 11.87
N MET A 252 -13.77 -21.38 12.84
CA MET A 252 -12.41 -20.84 12.72
C MET A 252 -11.39 -21.98 12.51
N ILE A 253 -10.44 -21.79 11.63
CA ILE A 253 -9.30 -22.69 11.44
C ILE A 253 -8.09 -22.07 12.17
N PRO A 254 -7.55 -22.73 13.20
CA PRO A 254 -6.39 -22.22 13.92
C PRO A 254 -5.21 -21.95 12.99
N GLY A 255 -4.60 -20.78 13.12
CA GLY A 255 -3.44 -20.38 12.32
C GLY A 255 -3.73 -19.99 10.88
N LEU A 256 -4.99 -20.01 10.45
CA LEU A 256 -5.37 -19.49 9.14
C LEU A 256 -5.51 -17.96 9.22
N ARG A 257 -4.67 -17.24 8.48
CA ARG A 257 -4.66 -15.78 8.43
C ARG A 257 -4.88 -15.28 7.02
N SER A 258 -5.86 -14.42 6.83
CA SER A 258 -6.07 -13.76 5.54
C SER A 258 -4.95 -12.76 5.30
N VAL A 259 -4.45 -12.71 4.07
CA VAL A 259 -3.53 -11.66 3.64
C VAL A 259 -4.35 -10.39 3.42
N GLN A 260 -3.86 -9.29 3.95
CA GLN A 260 -4.55 -8.01 3.84
C GLN A 260 -4.68 -7.61 2.37
N HIS A 261 -5.82 -7.01 1.99
CA HIS A 261 -6.10 -6.29 0.73
C HIS A 261 -6.24 -7.09 -0.56
N LEU A 262 -6.36 -8.38 -0.47
CA LEU A 262 -6.17 -9.22 -1.63
C LEU A 262 -7.37 -10.15 -1.86
N TYR A 263 -8.60 -9.64 -1.84
CA TYR A 263 -9.75 -10.46 -2.15
C TYR A 263 -10.15 -10.32 -3.62
N ALA A 264 -10.46 -11.43 -4.25
CA ALA A 264 -11.06 -11.47 -5.57
C ALA A 264 -12.49 -12.02 -5.47
N CYS A 265 -13.41 -11.41 -6.20
CA CYS A 265 -14.78 -11.88 -6.26
C CYS A 265 -15.20 -12.16 -7.70
N GLU A 266 -15.82 -13.31 -7.89
CA GLU A 266 -16.53 -13.64 -9.10
C GLU A 266 -17.96 -14.07 -8.74
N GLY A 267 -18.92 -13.21 -9.00
CA GLY A 267 -20.30 -13.43 -8.57
C GLY A 267 -20.43 -13.54 -7.06
N ASN A 268 -20.83 -14.71 -6.54
CA ASN A 268 -20.91 -14.99 -5.11
C ASN A 268 -19.69 -15.73 -4.55
N LEU A 269 -18.68 -15.99 -5.37
CA LEU A 269 -17.47 -16.67 -4.94
C LEU A 269 -16.41 -15.64 -4.54
N LEU A 270 -16.14 -15.53 -3.23
CA LEU A 270 -15.02 -14.76 -2.69
C LEU A 270 -13.80 -15.67 -2.60
N THR A 271 -12.68 -15.25 -3.13
CA THR A 271 -11.37 -15.91 -2.97
C THR A 271 -10.43 -14.98 -2.25
N ALA A 272 -9.87 -15.44 -1.16
CA ALA A 272 -8.91 -14.70 -0.34
C ALA A 272 -7.61 -15.49 -0.20
N PRO A 273 -6.49 -15.02 -0.74
CA PRO A 273 -5.19 -15.56 -0.38
C PRO A 273 -4.97 -15.46 1.12
N SER A 274 -4.42 -16.51 1.69
CA SER A 274 -4.25 -16.64 3.11
C SER A 274 -2.99 -17.43 3.41
N ILE A 275 -2.54 -17.35 4.63
CA ILE A 275 -1.40 -18.11 5.13
C ILE A 275 -1.91 -19.08 6.18
N GLN A 276 -1.61 -20.36 6.01
CA GLN A 276 -1.73 -21.34 7.08
C GLN A 276 -0.40 -21.36 7.79
N VAL A 277 -0.31 -20.75 8.98
CA VAL A 277 0.93 -20.68 9.74
C VAL A 277 1.32 -22.05 10.28
N ASP A 278 2.64 -22.31 10.34
CA ASP A 278 3.17 -23.62 10.76
C ASP A 278 2.99 -23.84 12.27
N ASP A 279 3.08 -22.78 13.06
CA ASP A 279 2.86 -22.81 14.51
C ASP A 279 1.76 -21.82 14.93
N PRO A 280 0.48 -22.27 14.98
CA PRO A 280 -0.63 -21.41 15.37
C PRO A 280 -0.54 -20.85 16.80
N ILE A 281 0.15 -21.52 17.70
CA ILE A 281 0.27 -21.15 19.12
C ILE A 281 1.35 -20.08 19.27
N GLY A 282 2.55 -20.32 18.72
CA GLY A 282 3.65 -19.35 18.75
C GLY A 282 3.34 -18.08 17.97
N ALA A 283 2.54 -18.18 16.91
CA ALA A 283 2.11 -17.03 16.12
C ALA A 283 1.14 -16.07 16.85
N ARG A 284 0.50 -16.50 17.95
CA ARG A 284 -0.30 -15.60 18.80
C ARG A 284 0.57 -14.68 19.68
N GLU A 285 1.80 -15.11 20.00
CA GLU A 285 2.70 -14.39 20.88
C GLU A 285 3.63 -13.41 20.14
N SER A 286 3.84 -13.62 18.83
CA SER A 286 4.71 -12.76 18.01
C SER A 286 3.89 -11.92 17.03
N SER A 287 3.91 -10.62 17.20
CA SER A 287 3.10 -9.68 16.41
C SER A 287 3.62 -9.42 14.99
N VAL A 288 4.79 -9.89 14.61
CA VAL A 288 5.44 -9.46 13.36
C VAL A 288 5.89 -10.61 12.45
N ASP A 289 6.30 -11.75 13.00
CA ASP A 289 6.98 -12.79 12.19
C ASP A 289 6.07 -13.93 11.69
N ALA A 290 4.79 -13.69 11.64
CA ALA A 290 3.79 -14.69 11.26
C ALA A 290 3.68 -14.95 9.75
N ALA A 291 4.63 -14.47 8.97
CA ALA A 291 4.66 -14.71 7.52
C ALA A 291 5.20 -16.11 7.13
N ARG A 292 5.57 -16.93 8.13
CA ARG A 292 6.03 -18.30 7.86
C ARG A 292 4.86 -19.26 7.84
N GLY A 293 4.66 -19.92 6.71
CA GLY A 293 3.58 -20.86 6.55
C GLY A 293 3.32 -21.22 5.10
N THR A 294 2.29 -21.97 4.89
CA THR A 294 1.85 -22.37 3.56
C THR A 294 0.88 -21.35 2.98
N LEU A 295 1.14 -20.92 1.75
CA LEU A 295 0.19 -20.10 1.00
C LEU A 295 -1.02 -20.96 0.62
N VAL A 296 -2.20 -20.48 1.01
CA VAL A 296 -3.46 -21.16 0.75
C VAL A 296 -4.47 -20.18 0.15
N LEU A 297 -5.47 -20.72 -0.55
CA LEU A 297 -6.65 -19.96 -0.98
C LEU A 297 -7.81 -20.34 -0.09
N GLN A 298 -8.42 -19.36 0.57
CA GLN A 298 -9.76 -19.50 1.13
C GLN A 298 -10.77 -19.13 0.05
N ARG A 299 -11.73 -20.01 -0.19
CA ARG A 299 -12.85 -19.75 -1.10
C ARG A 299 -14.14 -19.85 -0.32
N TRP A 300 -14.93 -18.79 -0.41
CA TRP A 300 -16.21 -18.68 0.24
C TRP A 300 -17.32 -18.55 -0.81
N ASP A 301 -18.22 -19.48 -0.83
CA ASP A 301 -19.48 -19.33 -1.54
C ASP A 301 -20.45 -18.54 -0.65
N LEU A 302 -20.62 -17.25 -0.97
CA LEU A 302 -21.46 -16.34 -0.18
C LEU A 302 -22.96 -16.67 -0.28
N SER A 303 -23.37 -17.52 -1.23
CA SER A 303 -24.77 -17.97 -1.36
C SER A 303 -25.09 -19.15 -0.46
N THR A 304 -24.13 -19.99 -0.15
CA THR A 304 -24.28 -21.19 0.68
C THR A 304 -23.58 -21.09 2.03
N GLY A 305 -22.68 -20.14 2.19
CA GLY A 305 -21.81 -20.00 3.36
C GLY A 305 -20.69 -21.03 3.44
N GLN A 306 -20.52 -21.87 2.43
CA GLN A 306 -19.47 -22.88 2.43
C GLN A 306 -18.10 -22.24 2.22
N ARG A 307 -17.14 -22.67 3.04
CA ARG A 307 -15.72 -22.33 2.91
C ARG A 307 -14.91 -23.55 2.54
N THR A 308 -14.00 -23.39 1.58
CA THR A 308 -12.93 -24.34 1.28
C THR A 308 -11.58 -23.67 1.44
N VAL A 309 -10.58 -24.44 1.89
CA VAL A 309 -9.19 -23.98 1.99
C VAL A 309 -8.31 -24.99 1.27
N SER A 310 -7.50 -24.51 0.34
CA SER A 310 -6.60 -25.35 -0.45
C SER A 310 -5.23 -24.73 -0.56
N PRO A 311 -4.14 -25.51 -0.50
CA PRO A 311 -2.80 -24.99 -0.72
C PRO A 311 -2.64 -24.47 -2.15
N VAL A 312 -1.86 -23.42 -2.31
CA VAL A 312 -1.36 -22.98 -3.60
C VAL A 312 -0.15 -23.84 -3.93
N LEU A 313 -0.16 -24.48 -5.10
CA LEU A 313 0.88 -25.40 -5.53
C LEU A 313 1.79 -24.75 -6.55
N ASP A 314 3.10 -25.01 -6.47
CA ASP A 314 4.05 -24.64 -7.50
C ASP A 314 3.90 -25.53 -8.76
N GLU A 315 4.70 -25.26 -9.80
CA GLU A 315 4.67 -26.04 -11.06
C GLU A 315 5.06 -27.51 -10.87
N ALA A 316 5.77 -27.85 -9.79
CA ALA A 316 6.13 -29.21 -9.43
C ALA A 316 5.06 -29.91 -8.58
N GLY A 317 3.99 -29.19 -8.20
CA GLY A 317 2.90 -29.70 -7.38
C GLY A 317 3.18 -29.66 -5.87
N ASN A 318 4.21 -28.93 -5.43
CA ASN A 318 4.49 -28.72 -4.02
C ASN A 318 3.75 -27.48 -3.52
N ALA A 319 3.35 -27.51 -2.24
CA ALA A 319 2.79 -26.31 -1.61
C ALA A 319 3.83 -25.19 -1.55
N ILE A 320 3.41 -23.96 -1.86
CA ILE A 320 4.29 -22.79 -1.76
C ILE A 320 4.40 -22.40 -0.29
N HIS A 321 5.62 -22.46 0.23
CA HIS A 321 5.97 -21.96 1.56
C HIS A 321 6.48 -20.53 1.50
N LEU A 322 5.94 -19.70 2.37
CA LEU A 322 6.35 -18.32 2.56
C LEU A 322 7.35 -18.23 3.71
N ASN A 323 8.37 -17.41 3.54
CA ASN A 323 9.41 -17.14 4.51
C ASN A 323 9.81 -15.66 4.46
N GLU A 324 10.85 -15.25 5.19
CA GLU A 324 11.33 -13.87 5.22
C GLU A 324 11.77 -13.35 3.84
N ASP A 325 12.27 -14.24 2.97
CA ASP A 325 12.73 -13.88 1.62
C ASP A 325 11.58 -13.83 0.60
N LEU A 326 10.53 -14.56 0.87
CA LEU A 326 9.39 -14.74 -0.02
C LEU A 326 8.11 -14.53 0.77
N ASP A 327 7.72 -13.28 0.95
CA ASP A 327 6.46 -12.94 1.59
C ASP A 327 5.43 -12.46 0.56
N ILE A 328 4.17 -12.56 0.92
CA ILE A 328 3.05 -11.95 0.22
C ILE A 328 2.36 -10.90 1.09
N TYR A 329 3.01 -10.52 2.18
CA TYR A 329 2.53 -9.47 3.04
C TYR A 329 2.68 -8.15 2.30
N GLY A 330 1.61 -7.63 1.82
CA GLY A 330 1.62 -6.36 1.13
C GLY A 330 0.40 -6.27 0.22
N ASP A 331 0.30 -5.48 -0.52
CA ASP A 331 -0.60 -4.39 -0.61
C ASP A 331 -1.47 -4.37 -1.85
N LYS A 332 -1.13 -5.03 -2.94
CA LYS A 332 -1.87 -4.79 -4.17
C LYS A 332 -2.04 -6.08 -4.98
N ALA A 333 -3.27 -6.31 -5.40
CA ALA A 333 -3.59 -7.43 -6.26
C ALA A 333 -4.68 -7.07 -7.26
N ILE A 334 -4.78 -7.87 -8.30
CA ILE A 334 -5.81 -7.73 -9.33
C ILE A 334 -6.19 -9.11 -9.88
N LEU A 335 -7.46 -9.28 -10.17
CA LEU A 335 -7.97 -10.45 -10.88
C LEU A 335 -8.03 -10.15 -12.38
N VAL A 336 -7.37 -10.96 -13.19
CA VAL A 336 -7.37 -10.87 -14.66
C VAL A 336 -7.79 -12.21 -15.24
N GLY A 337 -9.04 -12.37 -15.60
CA GLY A 337 -9.62 -13.68 -15.91
C GLY A 337 -9.53 -14.60 -14.69
N ASP A 338 -8.97 -15.80 -14.87
CA ASP A 338 -8.73 -16.77 -13.78
C ASP A 338 -7.39 -16.56 -13.06
N GLU A 339 -6.61 -15.58 -13.47
CA GLU A 339 -5.30 -15.29 -12.90
C GLU A 339 -5.42 -14.22 -11.82
N TYR A 340 -5.12 -14.58 -10.60
CA TYR A 340 -4.98 -13.67 -9.50
C TYR A 340 -3.53 -13.24 -9.38
N ARG A 341 -3.26 -11.97 -9.67
CA ARG A 341 -1.92 -11.41 -9.71
C ARG A 341 -1.72 -10.49 -8.52
N LEU A 342 -0.64 -10.69 -7.82
CA LEU A 342 -0.31 -9.91 -6.62
C LEU A 342 1.16 -9.50 -6.63
N ILE A 343 1.46 -8.41 -5.92
CA ILE A 343 2.82 -7.99 -5.62
C ILE A 343 2.96 -7.75 -4.12
N SER A 344 4.03 -8.30 -3.54
CA SER A 344 4.35 -8.08 -2.14
C SER A 344 4.97 -6.70 -1.92
N ARG A 345 4.95 -6.22 -0.69
CA ARG A 345 5.63 -4.95 -0.31
C ARG A 345 7.13 -4.95 -0.63
N HIS A 346 7.75 -6.12 -0.74
CA HIS A 346 9.15 -6.28 -1.12
C HIS A 346 9.36 -6.46 -2.63
N GLY A 347 8.31 -6.29 -3.43
CA GLY A 347 8.42 -6.30 -4.88
C GLY A 347 8.45 -7.69 -5.51
N HIS A 348 8.04 -8.76 -4.81
CA HIS A 348 7.86 -10.10 -5.38
C HIS A 348 6.49 -10.21 -6.03
N ALA A 349 6.45 -10.47 -7.31
CA ALA A 349 5.24 -10.62 -8.09
C ALA A 349 4.89 -12.10 -8.27
N PHE A 350 3.62 -12.43 -8.04
CA PHE A 350 3.09 -13.78 -8.17
C PHE A 350 1.83 -13.78 -9.03
N SER A 351 1.58 -14.91 -9.66
CA SER A 351 0.30 -15.24 -10.26
C SER A 351 -0.22 -16.53 -9.67
N ILE A 352 -1.51 -16.58 -9.34
CA ILE A 352 -2.20 -17.78 -8.86
C ILE A 352 -3.38 -18.02 -9.77
N ASN A 353 -3.41 -19.16 -10.45
CA ASN A 353 -4.56 -19.57 -11.22
C ASN A 353 -5.65 -20.09 -10.26
N LEU A 354 -6.79 -19.41 -10.21
CA LEU A 354 -7.86 -19.71 -9.25
C LEU A 354 -8.58 -21.02 -9.57
N THR A 355 -8.57 -21.47 -10.81
CA THR A 355 -9.20 -22.74 -11.20
C THR A 355 -8.36 -23.94 -10.81
N SER A 356 -7.05 -23.93 -11.11
CA SER A 356 -6.15 -25.03 -10.82
C SER A 356 -5.52 -24.99 -9.43
N GLY A 357 -5.49 -23.82 -8.78
CA GLY A 357 -4.76 -23.59 -7.54
C GLY A 357 -3.24 -23.50 -7.73
N GLN A 358 -2.75 -23.45 -8.97
CA GLN A 358 -1.33 -23.33 -9.25
C GLN A 358 -0.86 -21.88 -9.13
N GLY A 359 0.23 -21.70 -8.39
CA GLY A 359 0.91 -20.43 -8.23
C GLY A 359 2.30 -20.45 -8.83
N ARG A 360 2.74 -19.30 -9.32
CA ARG A 360 4.10 -19.10 -9.80
C ARG A 360 4.63 -17.74 -9.44
N HIS A 361 5.91 -17.68 -9.13
CA HIS A 361 6.63 -16.42 -9.03
C HIS A 361 6.87 -15.89 -10.46
N LEU A 362 6.49 -14.63 -10.71
CA LEU A 362 6.64 -14.01 -12.01
C LEU A 362 7.98 -13.29 -12.15
N PHE A 363 8.25 -12.41 -11.20
CA PHE A 363 9.50 -11.63 -11.16
C PHE A 363 9.68 -11.01 -9.78
N SER A 364 10.88 -10.51 -9.54
CA SER A 364 11.15 -9.60 -8.42
C SER A 364 11.58 -8.25 -8.98
N ILE A 365 11.07 -7.17 -8.40
CA ILE A 365 11.58 -5.83 -8.65
C ILE A 365 12.83 -5.68 -7.79
N PRO A 366 14.02 -5.42 -8.38
CA PRO A 366 15.24 -5.30 -7.60
C PRO A 366 15.04 -4.22 -6.52
N GLU A 367 15.34 -4.58 -5.29
CA GLU A 367 15.39 -3.61 -4.22
C GLU A 367 16.40 -2.52 -4.58
N GLN A 368 15.92 -1.36 -4.94
CA GLN A 368 16.75 -0.18 -4.80
C GLN A 368 16.70 0.14 -3.32
N VAL A 369 17.74 -0.30 -2.63
CA VAL A 369 17.95 -0.25 -1.20
C VAL A 369 17.93 1.22 -0.74
N GLY A 370 16.73 1.73 -0.53
CA GLY A 370 16.46 3.01 0.11
C GLY A 370 15.35 2.76 1.11
N GLN A 371 15.71 2.59 2.34
CA GLN A 371 14.91 2.66 3.56
C GLN A 371 13.42 3.03 3.38
N GLY A 372 12.59 2.12 2.98
CA GLY A 372 11.14 2.32 2.90
C GLY A 372 10.45 1.18 2.15
N ASP A 373 9.22 0.92 2.51
CA ASP A 373 8.35 0.02 1.74
C ASP A 373 8.15 0.59 0.34
N MET A 374 8.23 -0.26 -0.68
CA MET A 374 7.91 0.15 -2.04
C MET A 374 6.43 0.45 -2.16
N VAL A 375 6.08 1.47 -2.91
CA VAL A 375 4.69 1.86 -3.16
C VAL A 375 4.30 1.41 -4.55
N PHE A 376 3.24 0.60 -4.64
CA PHE A 376 2.79 -0.03 -5.87
C PHE A 376 1.37 0.38 -6.25
N GLN A 377 1.11 0.35 -7.56
CA GLN A 377 -0.24 0.29 -8.11
C GLN A 377 -0.29 -0.80 -9.17
N VAL A 378 -1.24 -1.74 -9.03
CA VAL A 378 -1.43 -2.82 -9.98
C VAL A 378 -2.49 -2.45 -11.01
N THR A 379 -2.29 -2.94 -12.23
CA THR A 379 -3.24 -2.85 -13.34
C THR A 379 -3.36 -4.20 -14.02
N GLU A 380 -4.33 -4.37 -14.90
CA GLU A 380 -4.47 -5.62 -15.67
C GLU A 380 -3.21 -5.98 -16.46
N SER A 381 -2.47 -4.98 -16.94
CA SER A 381 -1.30 -5.16 -17.81
C SER A 381 0.02 -5.26 -17.07
N GLY A 382 0.13 -4.73 -15.85
CA GLY A 382 1.40 -4.70 -15.10
C GLY A 382 1.34 -3.91 -13.81
N VAL A 383 2.51 -3.62 -13.29
CA VAL A 383 2.72 -2.95 -12.00
C VAL A 383 3.42 -1.63 -12.21
N TYR A 384 2.87 -0.57 -11.66
CA TYR A 384 3.54 0.71 -11.49
C TYR A 384 4.17 0.76 -10.10
N PHE A 385 5.37 1.29 -10.01
CA PHE A 385 6.07 1.44 -8.73
C PHE A 385 6.91 2.71 -8.70
N LEU A 386 7.00 3.30 -7.52
CA LEU A 386 7.78 4.49 -7.26
C LEU A 386 9.09 4.10 -6.57
N THR A 387 10.18 4.71 -7.03
CA THR A 387 11.49 4.62 -6.41
C THR A 387 12.02 6.03 -6.13
N ASP A 388 12.54 6.23 -4.92
CA ASP A 388 13.28 7.45 -4.55
C ASP A 388 14.78 7.18 -4.62
N SER A 389 15.44 7.77 -5.60
CA SER A 389 16.89 7.70 -5.71
C SER A 389 17.53 8.84 -4.93
N SER A 390 18.03 8.53 -3.75
CA SER A 390 18.75 9.51 -2.92
C SER A 390 20.03 10.03 -3.56
N SER A 391 20.64 9.25 -4.46
CA SER A 391 21.87 9.64 -5.18
C SER A 391 21.60 10.54 -6.39
N GLU A 392 20.45 10.39 -7.02
CA GLU A 392 20.06 11.15 -8.20
C GLU A 392 19.12 12.31 -7.89
N HIS A 393 18.68 12.42 -6.62
CA HIS A 393 17.72 13.43 -6.19
C HIS A 393 16.42 13.42 -7.01
N ALA A 394 15.98 12.24 -7.40
CA ALA A 394 14.84 12.05 -8.28
C ALA A 394 13.90 10.96 -7.77
N VAL A 395 12.62 11.23 -7.92
CA VAL A 395 11.56 10.21 -7.78
C VAL A 395 11.23 9.71 -9.18
N THR A 396 11.25 8.41 -9.34
CA THR A 396 10.99 7.75 -10.62
C THR A 396 9.79 6.84 -10.50
N LEU A 397 8.80 7.05 -11.37
CA LEU A 397 7.73 6.11 -11.62
C LEU A 397 8.15 5.16 -12.74
N SER A 398 8.15 3.88 -12.44
CA SER A 398 8.43 2.82 -13.38
C SER A 398 7.22 1.92 -13.59
N TYR A 399 7.17 1.25 -14.72
CA TYR A 399 6.16 0.27 -15.06
C TYR A 399 6.82 -1.05 -15.45
N ARG A 400 6.30 -2.17 -14.96
CA ARG A 400 6.73 -3.52 -15.31
C ARG A 400 5.53 -4.38 -15.71
N PRO A 401 5.55 -5.00 -16.91
CA PRO A 401 4.51 -5.91 -17.35
C PRO A 401 4.49 -7.21 -16.52
N TRP A 402 3.30 -7.83 -16.41
CA TRP A 402 3.15 -9.11 -15.71
C TRP A 402 3.84 -10.29 -16.39
N ASP A 403 4.23 -10.15 -17.66
CA ASP A 403 4.98 -11.18 -18.39
C ASP A 403 6.46 -11.27 -17.98
N GLY A 404 6.89 -10.40 -17.07
CA GLY A 404 8.27 -10.36 -16.56
C GLY A 404 9.25 -9.58 -17.44
N SER A 405 8.79 -8.96 -18.52
CA SER A 405 9.60 -8.06 -19.35
C SER A 405 10.29 -6.99 -18.51
N GLU A 406 11.33 -6.36 -19.04
CA GLU A 406 12.08 -5.33 -18.34
C GLU A 406 11.20 -4.14 -17.97
N SER A 407 11.51 -3.54 -16.81
CA SER A 407 10.86 -2.32 -16.37
C SER A 407 11.22 -1.14 -17.27
N ARG A 408 10.27 -0.27 -17.53
CA ARG A 408 10.50 1.01 -18.21
C ARG A 408 10.20 2.17 -17.28
N VAL A 409 11.01 3.22 -17.39
CA VAL A 409 10.74 4.48 -16.71
C VAL A 409 9.58 5.18 -17.43
N VAL A 410 8.56 5.56 -16.67
CA VAL A 410 7.38 6.28 -17.16
C VAL A 410 7.53 7.77 -16.93
N LEU A 411 8.05 8.12 -15.75
CA LEU A 411 8.27 9.51 -15.36
C LEU A 411 9.42 9.56 -14.37
N SER A 412 10.25 10.61 -14.47
CA SER A 412 11.27 10.92 -13.47
C SER A 412 11.24 12.41 -13.18
N THR A 413 11.27 12.78 -11.89
CA THR A 413 11.22 14.19 -11.47
C THR A 413 12.10 14.43 -10.26
N GLY A 414 12.87 15.52 -10.29
CA GLY A 414 13.62 16.06 -9.13
C GLY A 414 12.81 17.04 -8.30
N ASN A 415 11.60 17.41 -8.73
CA ASN A 415 10.80 18.46 -8.08
C ASN A 415 10.27 18.06 -6.69
N LEU A 416 10.41 16.80 -6.30
CA LEU A 416 9.96 16.29 -4.99
C LEU A 416 11.05 16.33 -3.91
N GLU A 417 12.29 16.62 -4.24
CA GLU A 417 13.40 16.57 -3.28
C GLU A 417 13.16 17.44 -2.05
N ASP A 418 12.74 18.69 -2.24
CA ASP A 418 12.48 19.61 -1.13
C ASP A 418 11.32 19.17 -0.24
N TYR A 419 10.40 18.36 -0.76
CA TYR A 419 9.25 17.80 -0.02
C TYR A 419 9.61 16.54 0.74
N LEU A 420 10.49 15.70 0.21
CA LEU A 420 10.94 14.46 0.85
C LEU A 420 12.02 14.71 1.91
N ARG A 421 12.87 15.72 1.70
CA ARG A 421 13.98 16.04 2.60
C ARG A 421 13.72 17.32 3.36
N VAL A 422 13.21 17.19 4.56
CA VAL A 422 12.98 18.36 5.42
C VAL A 422 14.29 18.82 6.03
N ARG A 423 14.85 19.90 5.51
CA ARG A 423 16.01 20.59 6.11
C ARG A 423 15.54 21.45 7.29
N LYS A 424 15.38 20.87 8.48
CA LYS A 424 15.24 21.66 9.71
C LYS A 424 16.61 21.88 10.32
N LEU A 425 16.86 23.08 10.84
CA LEU A 425 18.16 23.52 11.39
C LEU A 425 18.69 22.62 12.54
N PHE A 426 17.82 21.83 13.18
CA PHE A 426 18.14 21.01 14.35
C PHE A 426 17.60 19.58 14.31
N SER A 427 16.84 19.21 13.29
CA SER A 427 16.36 17.83 13.11
C SER A 427 16.09 17.58 11.62
N GLY A 428 16.92 16.78 10.98
CA GLY A 428 16.63 16.28 9.64
C GLY A 428 15.46 15.28 9.73
N GLY A 429 14.26 15.70 9.38
CA GLY A 429 13.13 14.80 9.16
C GLY A 429 13.14 14.36 7.70
N GLN A 430 12.91 13.08 7.44
CA GLN A 430 12.59 12.59 6.11
C GLN A 430 11.09 12.38 6.02
N ARG A 431 10.53 12.67 4.84
CA ARG A 431 9.19 12.22 4.46
C ARG A 431 9.35 11.05 3.51
N ALA A 432 8.37 10.18 3.52
CA ALA A 432 8.24 9.08 2.57
C ALA A 432 7.03 9.32 1.66
N ILE A 433 7.05 8.67 0.52
CA ILE A 433 5.84 8.53 -0.29
C ILE A 433 5.02 7.43 0.36
N GLU A 434 3.87 7.80 0.95
CA GLU A 434 3.00 6.83 1.63
C GLU A 434 2.14 6.05 0.64
N SER A 435 1.62 6.73 -0.37
CA SER A 435 0.80 6.12 -1.41
C SER A 435 0.75 6.99 -2.66
N PHE A 436 0.33 6.41 -3.78
CA PHE A 436 0.04 7.14 -5.00
C PHE A 436 -1.15 6.54 -5.74
N ALA A 437 -1.76 7.38 -6.58
CA ALA A 437 -2.81 6.96 -7.50
C ALA A 437 -2.55 7.53 -8.89
N LEU A 438 -2.84 6.73 -9.90
CA LEU A 438 -2.80 7.14 -11.31
C LEU A 438 -4.19 7.61 -11.75
N ARG A 439 -4.20 8.59 -12.64
CA ARG A 439 -5.45 9.05 -13.25
C ARG A 439 -6.13 7.89 -13.99
N PRO A 440 -7.44 7.67 -13.79
CA PRO A 440 -8.17 6.64 -14.52
C PRO A 440 -7.97 6.77 -16.05
N GLY A 441 -7.64 5.65 -16.69
CA GLY A 441 -7.38 5.59 -18.13
C GLY A 441 -5.99 6.10 -18.57
N TRP A 442 -5.14 6.57 -17.68
CA TRP A 442 -3.76 6.91 -18.03
C TRP A 442 -2.88 5.66 -18.00
N ASP A 443 -2.25 5.34 -19.11
CA ASP A 443 -1.43 4.14 -19.33
C ASP A 443 0.08 4.39 -19.29
N GLY A 444 0.49 5.58 -18.78
CA GLY A 444 1.90 5.94 -18.71
C GLY A 444 2.53 6.24 -20.07
N GLY A 445 1.73 6.61 -21.06
CA GLY A 445 2.21 6.89 -22.42
C GLY A 445 2.71 5.64 -23.14
N ALA A 446 2.11 4.49 -22.85
CA ALA A 446 2.34 3.23 -23.58
C ALA A 446 1.63 3.29 -24.95
N GLN A 447 2.16 4.06 -25.89
CA GLN A 447 1.87 3.96 -27.32
C GLN A 447 3.15 3.61 -28.06
#